data_50038721b90386752a452e982612c9f1
#
_entry.id   50038721b90386752a452e982612c9f1
#
_cell.length_a   1.000
_cell.length_b   1.000
_cell.length_c   1.000
_cell.angle_alpha   90.00
_cell.angle_beta   90.00
_cell.angle_gamma   90.00
#
_symmetry.space_group_name_H-M   'P 1'
#
loop_
_entity.id
_entity.type
_entity.pdbx_description
1 polymer ?
#
loop_
_entity_poly.entity_id
_entity_poly.type
_entity_poly.pdbx_seq_one_letter_code
_entity_poly.pdbx_strand_id
1 'polypeptide(L)'
;MTPEVSIICMAYNHEKYIADALEGFLAQETSFPYEVIVHDDASLDDTADIIRSYAAKYGDVIRPILQSENQHSKGVRLAPLLSDAARGRYVALCEGDDYWISKDKLQRQYDCLERNPRCSASIHNAIVWDQEYQIAFLSEVDKGDCFKDASRIILEGGGRLNPSASIFCSKEQYCVYIAEGYRAPVGDHPLLMSLAAHGDLVWLCEPMSVYRLKANSSWTFRTQY
;
A
#
# COMPACT_ATOMS: atom_id res chain seq x y z
N MET A 1 3.26 -22.85 -3.53
CA MET A 1 3.96 -22.55 -2.26
C MET A 1 3.14 -21.55 -1.48
N THR A 2 3.21 -21.57 -0.14
CA THR A 2 2.55 -20.55 0.68
C THR A 2 3.33 -19.25 0.52
N PRO A 3 2.68 -18.11 0.19
CA PRO A 3 3.38 -16.83 0.07
C PRO A 3 3.88 -16.36 1.44
N GLU A 4 5.03 -15.70 1.46
CA GLU A 4 5.57 -15.03 2.65
C GLU A 4 5.00 -13.62 2.79
N VAL A 5 4.74 -12.97 1.66
CA VAL A 5 4.18 -11.61 1.61
C VAL A 5 2.89 -11.61 0.78
N SER A 6 1.85 -10.94 1.28
CA SER A 6 0.67 -10.58 0.51
C SER A 6 0.69 -9.08 0.21
N ILE A 7 0.76 -8.73 -1.06
CA ILE A 7 0.52 -7.36 -1.52
C ILE A 7 -0.98 -7.13 -1.54
N ILE A 8 -1.44 -6.06 -0.90
CA ILE A 8 -2.85 -5.66 -0.88
C ILE A 8 -2.98 -4.38 -1.71
N CYS A 9 -3.72 -4.47 -2.80
CA CYS A 9 -4.00 -3.36 -3.70
C CYS A 9 -5.51 -3.11 -3.76
N MET A 10 -5.91 -1.87 -3.49
CA MET A 10 -7.30 -1.42 -3.61
C MET A 10 -7.46 -0.51 -4.83
N ALA A 11 -8.50 -0.76 -5.62
CA ALA A 11 -8.77 0.01 -6.83
C ALA A 11 -10.25 0.40 -6.92
N TYR A 12 -10.50 1.61 -7.42
CA TYR A 12 -11.82 2.09 -7.82
C TYR A 12 -11.71 3.19 -8.88
N ASN A 13 -12.08 2.88 -10.12
CA ASN A 13 -11.96 3.77 -11.28
C ASN A 13 -10.50 4.21 -11.54
N HIS A 14 -9.60 3.23 -11.60
CA HIS A 14 -8.17 3.40 -11.80
C HIS A 14 -7.68 2.86 -13.17
N GLU A 15 -8.53 2.86 -14.22
CA GLU A 15 -8.19 2.33 -15.55
C GLU A 15 -6.87 2.88 -16.12
N LYS A 16 -6.54 4.13 -15.80
CA LYS A 16 -5.33 4.81 -16.29
C LYS A 16 -4.06 4.46 -15.51
N TYR A 17 -4.21 3.82 -14.35
CA TYR A 17 -3.15 3.69 -13.36
C TYR A 17 -2.86 2.26 -12.94
N ILE A 18 -3.90 1.42 -12.89
CA ILE A 18 -3.84 0.08 -12.31
C ILE A 18 -2.80 -0.82 -12.98
N ALA A 19 -2.55 -0.64 -14.29
CA ALA A 19 -1.53 -1.39 -15.00
C ALA A 19 -0.12 -1.11 -14.45
N ASP A 20 0.21 0.16 -14.16
CA ASP A 20 1.51 0.53 -13.58
C ASP A 20 1.71 -0.10 -12.20
N ALA A 21 0.65 -0.13 -11.37
CA ALA A 21 0.68 -0.79 -10.07
C ALA A 21 0.99 -2.29 -10.22
N LEU A 22 0.25 -2.99 -11.09
CA LEU A 22 0.40 -4.42 -11.32
C LEU A 22 1.79 -4.78 -11.88
N GLU A 23 2.31 -3.98 -12.82
CA GLU A 23 3.67 -4.16 -13.35
C GLU A 23 4.74 -3.95 -12.26
N GLY A 24 4.57 -2.94 -11.40
CA GLY A 24 5.46 -2.71 -10.27
C GLY A 24 5.47 -3.87 -9.26
N PHE A 25 4.32 -4.53 -9.05
CA PHE A 25 4.23 -5.73 -8.19
C PHE A 25 4.86 -6.96 -8.85
N LEU A 26 4.62 -7.17 -10.13
CA LEU A 26 5.17 -8.30 -10.88
C LEU A 26 6.69 -8.20 -11.12
N ALA A 27 7.22 -6.99 -11.09
CA ALA A 27 8.66 -6.74 -11.23
C ALA A 27 9.47 -7.05 -9.95
N GLN A 28 8.83 -7.42 -8.83
CA GLN A 28 9.53 -7.64 -7.57
C GLN A 28 10.44 -8.87 -7.62
N GLU A 29 11.69 -8.67 -7.23
CA GLU A 29 12.73 -9.68 -7.13
C GLU A 29 12.91 -10.06 -5.65
N THR A 30 12.46 -11.27 -5.26
CA THR A 30 12.47 -11.72 -3.86
C THR A 30 13.03 -13.13 -3.72
N SER A 31 13.63 -13.43 -2.58
CA SER A 31 14.07 -14.78 -2.21
C SER A 31 12.94 -15.66 -1.65
N PHE A 32 11.74 -15.13 -1.57
CA PHE A 32 10.53 -15.78 -1.05
C PHE A 32 9.35 -15.62 -2.01
N PRO A 33 8.35 -16.51 -1.96
CA PRO A 33 7.13 -16.35 -2.74
C PRO A 33 6.24 -15.24 -2.17
N TYR A 34 5.57 -14.50 -3.06
CA TYR A 34 4.56 -13.51 -2.70
C TYR A 34 3.30 -13.68 -3.54
N GLU A 35 2.22 -13.06 -3.10
CA GLU A 35 0.96 -12.95 -3.84
C GLU A 35 0.50 -11.50 -3.90
N VAL A 36 -0.35 -11.22 -4.89
CA VAL A 36 -0.98 -9.89 -5.08
C VAL A 36 -2.49 -10.07 -4.98
N ILE A 37 -3.09 -9.48 -3.96
CA ILE A 37 -4.54 -9.39 -3.80
C ILE A 37 -4.98 -8.05 -4.35
N VAL A 38 -5.67 -8.06 -5.49
CA VAL A 38 -6.18 -6.84 -6.13
C VAL A 38 -7.68 -6.79 -5.92
N HIS A 39 -8.14 -5.81 -5.15
CA HIS A 39 -9.54 -5.57 -4.90
C HIS A 39 -10.05 -4.43 -5.78
N ASP A 40 -11.04 -4.72 -6.59
CA ASP A 40 -11.79 -3.72 -7.34
C ASP A 40 -13.16 -3.50 -6.67
N ASP A 41 -13.42 -2.26 -6.27
CA ASP A 41 -14.65 -1.91 -5.54
C ASP A 41 -15.80 -1.52 -6.46
N ALA A 42 -16.08 -2.37 -7.46
CA ALA A 42 -17.09 -2.18 -8.49
C ALA A 42 -16.84 -0.91 -9.33
N SER A 43 -15.68 -0.84 -9.94
CA SER A 43 -15.32 0.23 -10.88
C SER A 43 -16.30 0.32 -12.04
N LEU A 44 -16.51 1.55 -12.53
CA LEU A 44 -17.39 1.87 -13.65
C LEU A 44 -16.63 2.06 -14.97
N ASP A 45 -15.31 2.04 -14.92
CA ASP A 45 -14.38 2.14 -16.03
C ASP A 45 -13.74 0.77 -16.34
N ASP A 46 -12.72 0.72 -17.17
CA ASP A 46 -12.05 -0.52 -17.58
C ASP A 46 -11.14 -1.15 -16.51
N THR A 47 -11.10 -0.63 -15.27
CA THR A 47 -10.24 -1.13 -14.18
C THR A 47 -10.39 -2.64 -13.98
N ALA A 48 -11.64 -3.12 -13.84
CA ALA A 48 -11.92 -4.54 -13.59
C ALA A 48 -11.47 -5.44 -14.75
N ASP A 49 -11.62 -4.98 -15.99
CA ASP A 49 -11.21 -5.76 -17.18
C ASP A 49 -9.69 -5.84 -17.32
N ILE A 50 -8.98 -4.76 -16.99
CA ILE A 50 -7.51 -4.76 -16.90
C ILE A 50 -7.06 -5.77 -15.84
N ILE A 51 -7.63 -5.73 -14.63
CA ILE A 51 -7.30 -6.67 -13.55
C ILE A 51 -7.55 -8.13 -14.00
N ARG A 52 -8.69 -8.42 -14.66
CA ARG A 52 -8.98 -9.76 -15.20
C ARG A 52 -7.93 -10.23 -16.18
N SER A 53 -7.47 -9.34 -17.06
CA SER A 53 -6.45 -9.66 -18.06
C SER A 53 -5.11 -10.05 -17.42
N TYR A 54 -4.69 -9.32 -16.40
CA TYR A 54 -3.49 -9.63 -15.63
C TYR A 54 -3.65 -10.93 -14.82
N ALA A 55 -4.79 -11.15 -14.17
CA ALA A 55 -5.06 -12.36 -13.44
C ALA A 55 -5.09 -13.61 -14.36
N ALA A 56 -5.60 -13.49 -15.57
CA ALA A 56 -5.58 -14.56 -16.55
C ALA A 56 -4.15 -14.95 -16.99
N LYS A 57 -3.24 -13.96 -17.05
CA LYS A 57 -1.83 -14.17 -17.45
C LYS A 57 -0.94 -14.59 -16.28
N TYR A 58 -1.20 -14.09 -15.07
CA TYR A 58 -0.35 -14.24 -13.88
C TYR A 58 -1.13 -14.81 -12.68
N GLY A 59 -2.06 -15.75 -12.93
CA GLY A 59 -2.96 -16.30 -11.90
C GLY A 59 -2.28 -17.04 -10.76
N ASP A 60 -1.02 -17.43 -10.91
CA ASP A 60 -0.22 -17.98 -9.81
C ASP A 60 0.17 -16.93 -8.75
N VAL A 61 0.20 -15.65 -9.16
CA VAL A 61 0.60 -14.52 -8.32
C VAL A 61 -0.57 -13.59 -8.04
N ILE A 62 -1.36 -13.21 -9.07
CA ILE A 62 -2.45 -12.23 -8.96
C ILE A 62 -3.76 -12.92 -8.62
N ARG A 63 -4.38 -12.47 -7.52
CA ARG A 63 -5.66 -12.94 -7.01
C ARG A 63 -6.66 -11.78 -6.96
N PRO A 64 -7.56 -11.65 -7.95
CA PRO A 64 -8.53 -10.58 -8.00
C PRO A 64 -9.70 -10.84 -7.04
N ILE A 65 -10.19 -9.76 -6.41
CA ILE A 65 -11.46 -9.71 -5.69
C ILE A 65 -12.27 -8.59 -6.36
N LEU A 66 -13.20 -8.96 -7.22
CA LEU A 66 -14.00 -8.01 -7.99
C LEU A 66 -15.39 -7.91 -7.38
N GLN A 67 -15.73 -6.76 -6.83
CA GLN A 67 -17.04 -6.51 -6.23
C GLN A 67 -18.09 -6.26 -7.34
N SER A 68 -19.33 -6.65 -7.05
CA SER A 68 -20.49 -6.31 -7.91
C SER A 68 -21.15 -4.99 -7.52
N GLU A 69 -20.82 -4.47 -6.34
CA GLU A 69 -21.36 -3.24 -5.76
C GLU A 69 -20.28 -2.54 -4.94
N ASN A 70 -20.24 -1.22 -4.98
CA ASN A 70 -19.25 -0.43 -4.27
C ASN A 70 -19.45 -0.55 -2.75
N GLN A 71 -18.53 -1.23 -2.08
CA GLN A 71 -18.57 -1.51 -0.65
C GLN A 71 -18.20 -0.28 0.18
N HIS A 72 -17.23 0.50 -0.29
CA HIS A 72 -16.79 1.72 0.41
C HIS A 72 -17.96 2.72 0.53
N SER A 73 -18.76 2.93 -0.53
CA SER A 73 -19.92 3.82 -0.49
C SER A 73 -20.99 3.37 0.50
N LYS A 74 -21.04 2.09 0.86
CA LYS A 74 -21.93 1.51 1.88
C LYS A 74 -21.33 1.58 3.29
N GLY A 75 -20.15 2.17 3.46
CA GLY A 75 -19.45 2.26 4.74
C GLY A 75 -18.82 0.95 5.20
N VAL A 76 -18.64 -0.04 4.30
CA VAL A 76 -17.96 -1.29 4.61
C VAL A 76 -16.47 -1.06 4.70
N ARG A 77 -15.86 -1.52 5.79
CA ARG A 77 -14.39 -1.53 5.94
C ARG A 77 -13.80 -2.67 5.12
N LEU A 78 -12.95 -2.34 4.14
CA LEU A 78 -12.33 -3.34 3.26
C LEU A 78 -11.15 -4.07 3.92
N ALA A 79 -10.48 -3.46 4.89
CA ALA A 79 -9.30 -4.03 5.53
C ALA A 79 -9.53 -5.43 6.13
N PRO A 80 -10.65 -5.75 6.83
CA PRO A 80 -10.94 -7.10 7.29
C PRO A 80 -11.02 -8.12 6.13
N LEU A 81 -11.77 -7.81 5.08
CA LEU A 81 -11.92 -8.67 3.92
C LEU A 81 -10.57 -9.00 3.28
N LEU A 82 -9.73 -7.98 3.10
CA LEU A 82 -8.43 -8.11 2.46
C LEU A 82 -7.43 -8.85 3.36
N SER A 83 -7.50 -8.62 4.67
CA SER A 83 -6.70 -9.37 5.64
C SER A 83 -7.05 -10.85 5.67
N ASP A 84 -8.34 -11.20 5.59
CA ASP A 84 -8.79 -12.58 5.55
C ASP A 84 -8.33 -13.28 4.26
N ALA A 85 -8.31 -12.56 3.15
CA ALA A 85 -7.82 -13.08 1.87
C ALA A 85 -6.29 -13.27 1.83
N ALA A 86 -5.54 -12.49 2.61
CA ALA A 86 -4.08 -12.52 2.66
C ALA A 86 -3.57 -13.80 3.34
N ARG A 87 -2.63 -14.50 2.69
CA ARG A 87 -2.03 -15.75 3.17
C ARG A 87 -0.60 -15.55 3.67
N GLY A 88 0.03 -14.42 3.34
CA GLY A 88 1.38 -14.09 3.72
C GLY A 88 1.53 -13.79 5.22
N ARG A 89 2.71 -14.00 5.74
CA ARG A 89 3.10 -13.58 7.10
C ARG A 89 3.22 -12.06 7.21
N TYR A 90 3.58 -11.41 6.09
CA TYR A 90 3.63 -9.96 5.96
C TYR A 90 2.59 -9.46 4.97
N VAL A 91 2.21 -8.20 5.15
CA VAL A 91 1.40 -7.43 4.19
C VAL A 91 2.17 -6.20 3.72
N ALA A 92 2.08 -5.93 2.41
CA ALA A 92 2.57 -4.72 1.78
C ALA A 92 1.39 -4.03 1.12
N LEU A 93 1.25 -2.71 1.31
CA LEU A 93 0.13 -1.96 0.77
C LEU A 93 0.53 -1.15 -0.45
N CYS A 94 -0.40 -1.01 -1.38
CA CYS A 94 -0.32 -0.03 -2.46
C CYS A 94 -1.72 0.17 -3.07
N GLU A 95 -2.15 1.41 -3.22
CA GLU A 95 -3.39 1.71 -3.93
C GLU A 95 -3.21 1.61 -5.44
N GLY A 96 -4.28 1.35 -6.18
CA GLY A 96 -4.22 1.10 -7.62
C GLY A 96 -3.92 2.33 -8.47
N ASP A 97 -3.91 3.53 -7.89
CA ASP A 97 -3.48 4.78 -8.53
C ASP A 97 -2.01 5.14 -8.25
N ASP A 98 -1.32 4.35 -7.39
CA ASP A 98 0.11 4.44 -7.11
C ASP A 98 0.87 3.27 -7.73
N TYR A 99 2.21 3.31 -7.72
CA TYR A 99 3.03 2.19 -8.22
C TYR A 99 4.42 2.13 -7.60
N TRP A 100 5.01 0.94 -7.62
CA TRP A 100 6.37 0.70 -7.14
C TRP A 100 7.38 0.81 -8.27
N ILE A 101 8.53 1.42 -7.96
CA ILE A 101 9.62 1.67 -8.91
C ILE A 101 10.91 0.89 -8.58
N SER A 102 11.03 0.36 -7.36
CA SER A 102 12.17 -0.46 -6.97
C SER A 102 11.81 -1.94 -7.04
N LYS A 103 12.62 -2.73 -7.74
CA LYS A 103 12.42 -4.17 -7.89
C LYS A 103 12.71 -4.97 -6.61
N ASP A 104 13.54 -4.43 -5.74
CA ASP A 104 13.97 -5.04 -4.48
C ASP A 104 13.20 -4.51 -3.26
N LYS A 105 12.14 -3.72 -3.48
CA LYS A 105 11.36 -3.11 -2.39
C LYS A 105 10.89 -4.14 -1.36
N LEU A 106 10.24 -5.21 -1.79
CA LEU A 106 9.73 -6.24 -0.88
C LEU A 106 10.87 -6.92 -0.12
N GLN A 107 11.96 -7.27 -0.81
CA GLN A 107 13.11 -7.94 -0.19
C GLN A 107 13.74 -7.04 0.87
N ARG A 108 13.96 -5.77 0.57
CA ARG A 108 14.57 -4.82 1.50
C ARG A 108 13.71 -4.57 2.73
N GLN A 109 12.41 -4.39 2.56
CA GLN A 109 11.51 -4.17 3.69
C GLN A 109 11.37 -5.43 4.56
N TYR A 110 11.31 -6.60 3.93
CA TYR A 110 11.32 -7.89 4.61
C TYR A 110 12.59 -8.06 5.44
N ASP A 111 13.76 -7.94 4.81
CA ASP A 111 15.06 -8.04 5.48
C ASP A 111 15.21 -7.05 6.64
N CYS A 112 14.63 -5.86 6.44
CA CYS A 112 14.65 -4.81 7.44
C CYS A 112 13.89 -5.21 8.70
N LEU A 113 12.69 -5.77 8.57
CA LEU A 113 11.90 -6.22 9.73
C LEU A 113 12.49 -7.49 10.37
N GLU A 114 13.00 -8.43 9.57
CA GLU A 114 13.66 -9.62 10.11
C GLU A 114 14.88 -9.27 10.97
N ARG A 115 15.62 -8.20 10.61
CA ARG A 115 16.75 -7.71 11.40
C ARG A 115 16.35 -6.85 12.60
N ASN A 116 15.14 -6.34 12.61
CA ASN A 116 14.64 -5.42 13.63
C ASN A 116 13.31 -5.91 14.23
N PRO A 117 13.30 -7.03 15.00
CA PRO A 117 12.06 -7.65 15.48
C PRO A 117 11.26 -6.81 16.48
N ARG A 118 11.79 -5.67 16.94
CA ARG A 118 11.08 -4.71 17.77
C ARG A 118 10.25 -3.72 16.96
N CYS A 119 10.49 -3.67 15.64
CA CYS A 119 9.76 -2.76 14.77
C CYS A 119 8.45 -3.40 14.32
N SER A 120 7.40 -2.60 14.36
CA SER A 120 6.06 -3.01 13.93
C SER A 120 5.88 -2.92 12.41
N ALA A 121 6.62 -2.02 11.78
CA ALA A 121 6.55 -1.81 10.34
C ALA A 121 7.87 -1.27 9.75
N SER A 122 7.98 -1.42 8.44
CA SER A 122 8.93 -0.70 7.59
C SER A 122 8.15 0.18 6.63
N ILE A 123 8.60 1.42 6.48
CA ILE A 123 8.10 2.40 5.52
C ILE A 123 9.28 2.95 4.72
N HIS A 124 9.02 3.54 3.57
CA HIS A 124 10.10 4.09 2.73
C HIS A 124 9.71 5.44 2.12
N ASN A 125 10.72 6.14 1.62
CA ASN A 125 10.54 7.38 0.88
C ASN A 125 9.79 7.14 -0.44
N ALA A 126 9.12 8.15 -0.92
CA ALA A 126 8.39 8.09 -2.19
C ALA A 126 8.70 9.31 -3.05
N ILE A 127 8.55 9.15 -4.35
CA ILE A 127 8.40 10.28 -5.27
C ILE A 127 6.92 10.67 -5.25
N VAL A 128 6.63 11.92 -4.90
CA VAL A 128 5.30 12.50 -5.03
C VAL A 128 5.20 13.15 -6.40
N TRP A 129 4.26 12.68 -7.22
CA TRP A 129 3.98 13.27 -8.52
C TRP A 129 2.66 14.02 -8.47
N ASP A 130 2.75 15.34 -8.42
CA ASP A 130 1.58 16.21 -8.53
C ASP A 130 1.11 16.29 -9.98
N GLN A 131 -0.03 15.68 -10.27
CA GLN A 131 -0.58 15.60 -11.63
C GLN A 131 -1.20 16.93 -12.09
N GLU A 132 -1.57 17.82 -11.17
CA GLU A 132 -2.11 19.13 -11.54
C GLU A 132 -0.99 20.07 -12.02
N TYR A 133 0.12 20.12 -11.28
CA TYR A 133 1.23 21.02 -11.59
C TYR A 133 2.32 20.36 -12.44
N GLN A 134 2.22 19.05 -12.72
CA GLN A 134 3.21 18.26 -13.47
C GLN A 134 4.64 18.38 -12.88
N ILE A 135 4.73 18.34 -11.56
CA ILE A 135 5.98 18.36 -10.82
C ILE A 135 6.16 17.10 -9.98
N ALA A 136 7.39 16.67 -9.82
CA ALA A 136 7.75 15.54 -8.97
C ALA A 136 8.75 16.00 -7.91
N PHE A 137 8.59 15.49 -6.66
CA PHE A 137 9.48 15.76 -5.55
C PHE A 137 9.52 14.56 -4.58
N LEU A 138 10.53 14.50 -3.73
CA LEU A 138 10.61 13.46 -2.70
C LEU A 138 9.58 13.74 -1.60
N SER A 139 8.96 12.68 -1.07
CA SER A 139 8.03 12.79 0.04
C SER A 139 8.72 13.34 1.29
N GLU A 140 9.97 12.94 1.50
CA GLU A 140 10.82 13.46 2.57
C GLU A 140 12.27 13.62 2.09
N VAL A 141 12.90 14.71 2.47
CA VAL A 141 14.33 14.95 2.23
C VAL A 141 15.06 14.60 3.53
N ASP A 142 15.43 13.35 3.70
CA ASP A 142 16.19 12.89 4.87
C ASP A 142 17.57 12.38 4.47
N LYS A 143 18.42 12.22 5.44
CA LYS A 143 19.86 12.00 5.30
C LYS A 143 20.27 10.54 5.41
N GLY A 144 19.35 9.61 5.56
CA GLY A 144 19.59 8.17 5.66
C GLY A 144 18.46 7.41 6.34
N ASP A 145 18.60 6.11 6.37
CA ASP A 145 17.66 5.23 7.05
C ASP A 145 17.62 5.53 8.54
N CYS A 146 16.44 5.52 9.13
CA CYS A 146 16.26 5.84 10.55
C CYS A 146 15.06 5.12 11.15
N PHE A 147 14.91 5.24 12.47
CA PHE A 147 13.70 4.84 13.17
C PHE A 147 12.77 6.03 13.35
N LYS A 148 11.49 5.83 13.10
CA LYS A 148 10.42 6.79 13.39
C LYS A 148 9.60 6.25 14.55
N ASP A 149 9.54 7.01 15.63
CA ASP A 149 8.69 6.71 16.78
C ASP A 149 7.25 7.25 16.58
N ALA A 150 6.36 6.92 17.50
CA ALA A 150 4.96 7.36 17.45
C ALA A 150 4.83 8.89 17.37
N SER A 151 5.69 9.66 18.08
CA SER A 151 5.62 11.12 18.08
C SER A 151 5.88 11.68 16.68
N ARG A 152 6.87 11.15 15.98
CA ARG A 152 7.21 11.55 14.62
C ARG A 152 6.08 11.21 13.65
N ILE A 153 5.52 9.99 13.72
CA ILE A 153 4.40 9.57 12.87
C ILE A 153 3.15 10.43 13.10
N ILE A 154 2.84 10.80 14.35
CA ILE A 154 1.72 11.69 14.67
C ILE A 154 1.90 13.07 14.02
N LEU A 155 3.12 13.60 14.04
CA LEU A 155 3.43 14.93 13.49
C LEU A 155 3.46 14.94 11.95
N GLU A 156 3.99 13.88 11.34
CA GLU A 156 4.12 13.76 9.88
C GLU A 156 2.79 13.41 9.22
N GLY A 157 1.98 12.56 9.87
CA GLY A 157 0.74 12.02 9.30
C GLY A 157 0.98 10.96 8.23
N GLY A 158 -0.08 10.62 7.50
CA GLY A 158 -0.08 9.74 6.33
C GLY A 158 0.01 10.52 5.01
N GLY A 159 -0.52 9.91 3.95
CA GLY A 159 -0.63 10.54 2.63
C GLY A 159 0.72 10.90 2.02
N ARG A 160 0.93 12.18 1.72
CA ARG A 160 2.13 12.63 1.00
C ARG A 160 3.45 12.27 1.67
N LEU A 161 3.54 12.33 3.00
CA LEU A 161 4.80 12.05 3.73
C LEU A 161 5.03 10.57 3.96
N ASN A 162 3.95 9.82 4.18
CA ASN A 162 4.00 8.38 4.42
C ASN A 162 2.87 7.71 3.62
N PRO A 163 2.99 7.61 2.28
CA PRO A 163 1.93 7.04 1.45
C PRO A 163 1.70 5.55 1.75
N SER A 164 0.48 5.07 1.54
CA SER A 164 0.12 3.66 1.73
C SER A 164 1.05 2.71 0.99
N ALA A 165 1.48 3.09 -0.22
CA ALA A 165 2.43 2.34 -1.05
C ALA A 165 3.80 2.09 -0.37
N SER A 166 4.13 2.84 0.70
CA SER A 166 5.37 2.64 1.46
C SER A 166 5.24 1.60 2.58
N ILE A 167 4.03 1.26 3.03
CA ILE A 167 3.80 0.50 4.26
C ILE A 167 4.01 -1.00 4.04
N PHE A 168 4.82 -1.59 4.93
CA PHE A 168 5.06 -3.02 5.03
C PHE A 168 5.09 -3.42 6.50
N CYS A 169 4.25 -4.36 6.92
CA CYS A 169 4.15 -4.81 8.31
C CYS A 169 3.80 -6.31 8.40
N SER A 170 3.93 -6.91 9.59
CA SER A 170 3.41 -8.25 9.77
C SER A 170 1.88 -8.29 9.65
N LYS A 171 1.34 -9.41 9.17
CA LYS A 171 -0.11 -9.61 9.13
C LYS A 171 -0.73 -9.51 10.53
N GLU A 172 -0.01 -9.96 11.56
CA GLU A 172 -0.43 -9.84 12.95
C GLU A 172 -0.69 -8.38 13.33
N GLN A 173 0.26 -7.48 13.06
CA GLN A 173 0.12 -6.04 13.33
C GLN A 173 -1.02 -5.41 12.52
N TYR A 174 -1.19 -5.84 11.27
CA TYR A 174 -2.31 -5.40 10.45
C TYR A 174 -3.66 -5.85 11.04
N CYS A 175 -3.74 -7.07 11.59
CA CYS A 175 -4.93 -7.56 12.30
C CYS A 175 -5.19 -6.78 13.60
N VAL A 176 -4.15 -6.36 14.33
CA VAL A 176 -4.30 -5.50 15.51
C VAL A 176 -4.97 -4.19 15.12
N TYR A 177 -4.45 -3.50 14.09
CA TYR A 177 -5.07 -2.28 13.55
C TYR A 177 -6.56 -2.49 13.20
N ILE A 178 -6.87 -3.61 12.54
CA ILE A 178 -8.26 -3.93 12.17
C ILE A 178 -9.14 -4.07 13.42
N ALA A 179 -8.64 -4.76 14.45
CA ALA A 179 -9.37 -5.02 15.71
C ALA A 179 -9.58 -3.73 16.53
N GLU A 180 -8.65 -2.78 16.48
CA GLU A 180 -8.78 -1.47 17.13
C GLU A 180 -9.94 -0.65 16.56
N GLY A 181 -10.42 -0.98 15.37
CA GLY A 181 -11.69 -0.47 14.85
C GLY A 181 -11.69 0.99 14.46
N TYR A 182 -10.53 1.60 14.19
CA TYR A 182 -10.46 3.00 13.78
C TYR A 182 -11.39 3.31 12.62
N ARG A 183 -12.14 4.41 12.77
CA ARG A 183 -13.00 4.97 11.73
C ARG A 183 -12.46 6.35 11.37
N ALA A 184 -11.77 6.43 10.25
CA ALA A 184 -11.25 7.68 9.72
C ALA A 184 -11.55 7.76 8.23
N PRO A 185 -11.64 8.98 7.66
CA PRO A 185 -11.86 9.17 6.22
C PRO A 185 -10.76 8.55 5.36
N VAL A 186 -9.54 8.43 5.89
CA VAL A 186 -8.36 7.84 5.24
C VAL A 186 -7.83 6.70 6.11
N GLY A 187 -7.31 5.62 5.47
CA GLY A 187 -6.87 4.42 6.16
C GLY A 187 -5.38 4.39 6.53
N ASP A 188 -4.55 5.08 5.79
CA ASP A 188 -3.08 5.06 5.92
C ASP A 188 -2.59 5.63 7.26
N HIS A 189 -3.03 6.84 7.62
CA HIS A 189 -2.60 7.48 8.87
C HIS A 189 -3.03 6.74 10.15
N PRO A 190 -4.30 6.30 10.32
CA PRO A 190 -4.68 5.45 11.45
C PRO A 190 -3.91 4.14 11.52
N LEU A 191 -3.60 3.51 10.37
CA LEU A 191 -2.76 2.33 10.35
C LEU A 191 -1.35 2.64 10.86
N LEU A 192 -0.72 3.69 10.36
CA LEU A 192 0.61 4.11 10.83
C LEU A 192 0.63 4.44 12.32
N MET A 193 -0.42 5.08 12.84
CA MET A 193 -0.56 5.36 14.27
C MET A 193 -0.69 4.08 15.10
N SER A 194 -1.50 3.12 14.63
CA SER A 194 -1.62 1.81 15.28
C SER A 194 -0.28 1.07 15.29
N LEU A 195 0.41 1.01 14.15
CA LEU A 195 1.73 0.39 14.05
C LEU A 195 2.73 1.06 14.99
N ALA A 196 2.78 2.41 15.03
CA ALA A 196 3.69 3.16 15.89
C ALA A 196 3.37 3.02 17.40
N ALA A 197 2.12 2.69 17.76
CA ALA A 197 1.76 2.40 19.14
C ALA A 197 2.27 1.03 19.62
N HIS A 198 2.59 0.11 18.69
CA HIS A 198 3.03 -1.25 19.00
C HIS A 198 4.52 -1.51 18.71
N GLY A 199 5.25 -0.51 18.22
CA GLY A 199 6.70 -0.60 17.97
C GLY A 199 7.19 0.57 17.14
N ASP A 200 8.52 0.73 17.06
CA ASP A 200 9.11 1.71 16.17
C ASP A 200 8.89 1.31 14.71
N LEU A 201 8.91 2.29 13.80
CA LEU A 201 8.90 2.07 12.36
C LEU A 201 10.32 2.29 11.82
N VAL A 202 10.77 1.37 10.96
CA VAL A 202 12.00 1.61 10.19
C VAL A 202 11.64 2.40 8.94
N TRP A 203 12.28 3.54 8.78
CA TRP A 203 12.15 4.36 7.58
C TRP A 203 13.39 4.20 6.70
N LEU A 204 13.17 3.83 5.43
CA LEU A 204 14.19 3.67 4.40
C LEU A 204 14.21 4.91 3.51
N CYS A 205 15.38 5.54 3.39
CA CYS A 205 15.51 6.85 2.71
C CYS A 205 15.36 6.78 1.20
N GLU A 206 15.52 5.62 0.59
CA GLU A 206 15.41 5.45 -0.84
C GLU A 206 13.95 5.49 -1.31
N PRO A 207 13.62 6.27 -2.34
CA PRO A 207 12.27 6.27 -2.90
C PRO A 207 12.02 4.97 -3.68
N MET A 208 11.03 4.19 -3.23
CA MET A 208 10.70 2.89 -3.84
C MET A 208 9.29 2.86 -4.47
N SER A 209 8.53 3.95 -4.32
CA SER A 209 7.22 4.11 -4.97
C SER A 209 7.01 5.52 -5.49
N VAL A 210 6.02 5.65 -6.36
CA VAL A 210 5.47 6.93 -6.79
C VAL A 210 4.08 7.07 -6.22
N TYR A 211 3.84 8.15 -5.48
CA TYR A 211 2.54 8.59 -5.01
C TYR A 211 1.97 9.63 -5.96
N ARG A 212 0.84 9.32 -6.60
CA ARG A 212 0.15 10.24 -7.51
C ARG A 212 -0.78 11.15 -6.74
N LEU A 213 -0.29 12.37 -6.48
CA LEU A 213 -1.12 13.41 -5.86
C LEU A 213 -2.14 13.93 -6.89
N LYS A 214 -3.42 14.01 -6.48
CA LYS A 214 -4.53 14.46 -7.33
C LYS A 214 -4.73 13.60 -8.59
N ALA A 215 -4.44 12.31 -8.53
CA ALA A 215 -4.86 11.38 -9.56
C ALA A 215 -6.38 11.45 -9.74
N ASN A 216 -6.87 11.29 -10.97
CA ASN A 216 -8.30 11.23 -11.23
C ASN A 216 -8.94 10.11 -10.38
N SER A 217 -10.05 10.39 -9.71
CA SER A 217 -10.74 9.49 -8.79
C SER A 217 -10.07 9.28 -7.41
N SER A 218 -8.86 9.80 -7.17
CA SER A 218 -8.22 9.69 -5.86
C SER A 218 -8.96 10.50 -4.78
N TRP A 219 -8.71 10.14 -3.52
CA TRP A 219 -9.26 10.88 -2.38
C TRP A 219 -8.80 12.35 -2.38
N THR A 220 -7.54 12.61 -2.70
CA THR A 220 -6.96 13.96 -2.77
C THR A 220 -7.57 14.82 -3.88
N PHE A 221 -8.08 14.20 -4.96
CA PHE A 221 -8.81 14.91 -5.99
C PHE A 221 -10.22 15.32 -5.54
N ARG A 222 -10.89 14.46 -4.74
CA ARG A 222 -12.27 14.70 -4.27
C ARG A 222 -12.35 15.68 -3.11
N THR A 223 -11.31 15.78 -2.30
CA THR A 223 -11.23 16.65 -1.12
C THR A 223 -10.45 17.92 -1.40
N GLN A 224 -10.87 18.70 -2.41
CA GLN A 224 -10.31 20.04 -2.64
C GLN A 224 -10.54 20.90 -1.38
N TYR A 225 -9.49 21.09 -0.59
CA TYR A 225 -9.35 22.14 0.40
C TYR A 225 -8.25 23.11 -0.02
#